data_c4995f583d11200d7c46df00bb61f9f2
#
_entry.id   c4995f583d11200d7c46df00bb61f9f2
#
_cell.length_a   1.000
_cell.length_b   1.000
_cell.length_c   1.000
_cell.angle_alpha   90.00
_cell.angle_beta   90.00
_cell.angle_gamma   90.00
#
_symmetry.space_group_name_H-M   'P 1'
#
loop_
_entity.id
_entity.type
_entity.pdbx_description
1 polymer ?
#
loop_
_entity_poly.entity_id
_entity_poly.type
_entity_poly.pdbx_seq_one_letter_code
_entity_poly.pdbx_strand_id
1 'polypeptide(L)'
;MRGVHEIQVTLRKYEFNPGSLRVRKGEQVKLVMTAADHDHGFKIDDFNINQKIPKGTTVVVEFTADKAGTFQFRCSNVCGLGHRNMKGTLVVEE
;
A
#
# COMPACT_ATOMS: atom_id res chain seq x y z
N MET A 1 3.01 -18.69 -17.41
CA MET A 1 1.88 -18.01 -16.76
C MET A 1 2.38 -17.15 -15.62
N ARG A 2 1.89 -15.97 -15.52
CA ARG A 2 2.29 -15.09 -14.43
C ARG A 2 1.43 -15.34 -13.22
N GLY A 3 2.06 -15.52 -12.09
CA GLY A 3 1.35 -15.54 -10.84
C GLY A 3 1.04 -14.14 -10.35
N VAL A 4 0.36 -14.07 -9.24
CA VAL A 4 0.10 -12.81 -8.54
C VAL A 4 1.29 -12.52 -7.63
N HIS A 5 1.79 -11.29 -7.67
CA HIS A 5 2.86 -10.86 -6.79
C HIS A 5 2.23 -10.41 -5.47
N GLU A 6 2.26 -11.26 -4.48
CA GLU A 6 1.66 -10.99 -3.19
C GLU A 6 2.67 -10.35 -2.24
N ILE A 7 2.30 -9.23 -1.63
CA ILE A 7 3.14 -8.52 -0.69
C ILE A 7 2.35 -8.27 0.57
N GLN A 8 2.92 -8.60 1.72
CA GLN A 8 2.31 -8.33 3.01
C GLN A 8 2.81 -7.02 3.57
N VAL A 9 1.88 -6.16 3.96
CA VAL A 9 2.19 -4.84 4.48
C VAL A 9 1.54 -4.68 5.84
N THR A 10 2.33 -4.28 6.83
CA THR A 10 1.81 -3.96 8.15
C THR A 10 1.77 -2.45 8.31
N LEU A 11 0.63 -1.93 8.76
CA LEU A 11 0.45 -0.52 9.01
C LEU A 11 0.43 -0.28 10.50
N ARG A 12 1.29 0.61 10.95
CA ARG A 12 1.39 1.05 12.35
C ARG A 12 1.39 2.56 12.38
N LYS A 13 1.26 3.13 13.56
CA LYS A 13 1.52 4.54 13.72
C LYS A 13 2.98 4.77 13.38
N TYR A 14 3.02 5.32 12.47
CA TYR A 14 3.21 6.33 11.49
C TYR A 14 4.07 5.76 10.36
N GLU A 15 3.95 4.47 10.10
CA GLU A 15 4.76 3.83 9.07
C GLU A 15 4.04 2.68 8.36
N PHE A 16 4.47 2.44 7.14
CA PHE A 16 4.15 1.23 6.42
C PHE A 16 5.36 0.32 6.48
N ASN A 17 5.15 -0.96 6.72
CA ASN A 17 6.24 -1.93 6.76
C ASN A 17 5.92 -3.10 5.82
N PRO A 18 6.61 -3.22 4.70
CA PRO A 18 7.73 -2.40 4.24
C PRO A 18 7.29 -1.03 3.73
N GLY A 19 8.18 -0.05 3.85
CA GLY A 19 7.93 1.31 3.38
C GLY A 19 8.19 1.53 1.90
N SER A 20 8.76 0.54 1.24
CA SER A 20 9.04 0.59 -0.18
C SER A 20 8.64 -0.73 -0.82
N LEU A 21 7.83 -0.64 -1.86
CA LEU A 21 7.36 -1.82 -2.60
C LEU A 21 7.94 -1.75 -4.00
N ARG A 22 8.36 -2.91 -4.51
CA ARG A 22 8.94 -2.99 -5.85
C ARG A 22 8.28 -4.12 -6.63
N VAL A 23 7.73 -3.78 -7.78
CA VAL A 23 7.07 -4.73 -8.67
C VAL A 23 7.47 -4.44 -10.10
N ARG A 24 7.08 -5.30 -11.02
CA ARG A 24 7.33 -5.11 -12.46
C ARG A 24 6.08 -4.67 -13.17
N LYS A 25 6.29 -3.87 -14.22
CA LYS A 25 5.19 -3.44 -15.06
C LYS A 25 4.49 -4.66 -15.67
N GLY A 26 3.17 -4.65 -15.59
CA GLY A 26 2.34 -5.73 -16.10
C GLY A 26 1.99 -6.79 -15.08
N GLU A 27 2.61 -6.75 -13.89
CA GLU A 27 2.29 -7.72 -12.85
C GLU A 27 0.94 -7.43 -12.23
N GLN A 28 0.25 -8.49 -11.86
CA GLN A 28 -0.92 -8.39 -11.00
C GLN A 28 -0.40 -8.40 -9.56
N VAL A 29 -0.68 -7.35 -8.83
CA VAL A 29 -0.16 -7.15 -7.47
C VAL A 29 -1.29 -7.35 -6.47
N LYS A 30 -0.99 -8.11 -5.43
CA LYS A 30 -1.93 -8.35 -4.34
C LYS A 30 -1.28 -7.88 -3.05
N LEU A 31 -1.83 -6.83 -2.46
CA LEU A 31 -1.34 -6.29 -1.20
C LEU A 31 -2.23 -6.79 -0.07
N VAL A 32 -1.62 -7.52 0.86
CA VAL A 32 -2.31 -8.01 2.04
C VAL A 32 -1.90 -7.08 3.19
N MET A 33 -2.81 -6.20 3.59
CA MET A 33 -2.49 -5.13 4.52
C MET A 33 -3.20 -5.34 5.85
N THR A 34 -2.45 -5.22 6.93
CA THR A 34 -2.95 -5.39 8.29
C THR A 34 -2.67 -4.15 9.10
N ALA A 35 -3.70 -3.60 9.73
CA ALA A 35 -3.56 -2.49 10.66
C ALA A 35 -3.34 -3.05 12.06
N ALA A 36 -2.15 -2.81 12.63
CA ALA A 36 -1.74 -3.46 13.87
C ALA A 36 -2.24 -2.72 15.12
N ASP A 37 -2.24 -1.40 15.10
CA ASP A 37 -2.44 -0.62 16.33
C ASP A 37 -3.53 0.45 16.25
N HIS A 38 -4.02 0.75 15.05
CA HIS A 38 -4.93 1.87 14.85
C HIS A 38 -5.63 1.70 13.51
N ASP A 39 -6.72 2.45 13.31
CA ASP A 39 -7.33 2.52 11.98
C ASP A 39 -6.38 3.27 11.05
N HIS A 40 -6.15 2.69 9.89
CA HIS A 40 -5.29 3.29 8.88
C HIS A 40 -6.00 3.28 7.53
N GLY A 41 -5.36 3.85 6.54
CA GLY A 41 -5.82 3.79 5.18
C GLY A 41 -4.64 3.66 4.25
N PHE A 42 -4.91 3.32 3.01
CA PHE A 42 -3.87 3.14 2.00
C PHE A 42 -4.36 3.78 0.71
N LYS A 43 -3.59 4.72 0.20
CA LYS A 43 -3.99 5.48 -0.98
C LYS A 43 -2.82 5.63 -1.94
N ILE A 44 -3.06 5.24 -3.19
CA ILE A 44 -2.14 5.52 -4.31
C ILE A 44 -2.97 6.21 -5.39
N ASP A 45 -2.78 7.49 -5.57
CA ASP A 45 -3.56 8.26 -6.55
C ASP A 45 -3.33 7.77 -7.97
N ASP A 46 -2.10 7.42 -8.29
CA ASP A 46 -1.72 7.03 -9.65
C ASP A 46 -2.39 5.74 -10.13
N PHE A 47 -2.85 4.91 -9.21
CA PHE A 47 -3.57 3.68 -9.55
C PHE A 47 -5.02 3.72 -9.09
N ASN A 48 -5.48 4.88 -8.67
CA ASN A 48 -6.87 5.10 -8.25
C ASN A 48 -7.27 4.15 -7.12
N ILE A 49 -6.36 3.97 -6.15
CA ILE A 49 -6.58 3.11 -4.99
C ILE A 49 -6.78 3.98 -3.77
N ASN A 50 -7.84 3.70 -3.01
CA ASN A 50 -8.11 4.35 -1.74
C ASN A 50 -8.85 3.35 -0.87
N GLN A 51 -8.15 2.75 0.08
CA GLN A 51 -8.68 1.65 0.87
C GLN A 51 -8.52 1.94 2.36
N LYS A 52 -9.59 1.77 3.10
CA LYS A 52 -9.59 1.89 4.55
C LYS A 52 -9.25 0.55 5.17
N ILE A 53 -8.36 0.56 6.16
CA ILE A 53 -7.94 -0.65 6.87
C ILE A 53 -8.21 -0.45 8.35
N PRO A 54 -9.35 -0.94 8.86
CA PRO A 54 -9.67 -0.79 10.28
C PRO A 54 -8.71 -1.56 11.17
N LYS A 55 -8.53 -1.06 12.39
CA LYS A 55 -7.65 -1.69 13.38
C LYS A 55 -7.99 -3.16 13.55
N GLY A 56 -6.94 -3.98 13.57
CA GLY A 56 -7.09 -5.42 13.81
C GLY A 56 -7.62 -6.21 12.64
N THR A 57 -7.77 -5.58 11.47
CA THR A 57 -8.26 -6.28 10.28
C THR A 57 -7.17 -6.42 9.24
N THR A 58 -7.39 -7.36 8.33
CA THR A 58 -6.54 -7.55 7.15
C THR A 58 -7.39 -7.27 5.93
N VAL A 59 -6.91 -6.40 5.08
CA VAL A 59 -7.60 -6.02 3.84
C VAL A 59 -6.71 -6.34 2.66
N VAL A 60 -7.31 -6.93 1.62
CA VAL A 60 -6.59 -7.29 0.40
C VAL A 60 -6.94 -6.30 -0.68
N VAL A 61 -5.90 -5.73 -1.29
CA VAL A 61 -6.06 -4.83 -2.44
C VAL A 61 -5.32 -5.42 -3.62
N GLU A 62 -6.03 -5.59 -4.73
CA GLU A 62 -5.43 -6.11 -5.95
C GLU A 62 -5.47 -5.06 -7.05
N PHE A 63 -4.39 -4.96 -7.78
CA PHE A 63 -4.32 -4.05 -8.91
C PHE A 63 -3.27 -4.53 -9.92
N THR A 64 -3.36 -4.00 -11.12
CA THR A 64 -2.37 -4.28 -12.15
C THR A 64 -1.39 -3.12 -12.21
N ALA A 65 -0.09 -3.42 -12.12
CA ALA A 65 0.95 -2.41 -12.18
C ALA A 65 1.20 -2.03 -13.65
N ASP A 66 0.29 -1.26 -14.22
CA ASP A 66 0.28 -0.98 -15.66
C ASP A 66 1.05 0.26 -16.06
N LYS A 67 1.69 0.93 -15.11
CA LYS A 67 2.51 2.12 -15.36
C LYS A 67 3.85 1.95 -14.69
N ALA A 68 4.93 2.14 -15.45
CA ALA A 68 6.27 2.13 -14.87
C ALA A 68 6.56 3.48 -14.23
N GLY A 69 7.36 3.48 -13.16
CA GLY A 69 7.77 4.70 -12.48
C GLY A 69 7.80 4.53 -10.98
N THR A 70 7.96 5.65 -10.31
CA THR A 70 7.98 5.71 -8.84
C THR A 70 6.75 6.48 -8.38
N PHE A 71 5.95 5.83 -7.53
CA PHE A 71 4.69 6.39 -7.06
C PHE A 71 4.69 6.41 -5.54
N GLN A 72 4.05 7.42 -4.96
CA GLN A 72 3.97 7.52 -3.52
C GLN A 72 2.61 7.04 -3.03
N PHE A 73 2.61 6.25 -1.97
CA PHE A 73 1.37 5.92 -1.27
C PHE A 73 1.41 6.54 0.13
N ARG A 74 0.23 6.68 0.72
CA ARG A 74 0.11 7.34 2.01
C ARG A 74 -1.11 6.83 2.76
N CYS A 75 -1.17 7.14 4.04
CA CYS A 75 -2.34 6.87 4.85
C CYS A 75 -3.47 7.82 4.45
N SER A 76 -4.62 7.28 4.14
CA SER A 76 -5.78 8.08 3.72
C SER A 76 -6.72 8.43 4.87
N ASN A 77 -6.51 7.83 6.05
CA ASN A 77 -7.27 8.14 7.25
C ASN A 77 -6.42 8.97 8.19
N VAL A 78 -7.10 9.72 9.05
CA VAL A 78 -6.40 10.42 10.13
C VAL A 78 -6.00 9.37 11.18
N CYS A 79 -4.71 9.08 11.26
CA CYS A 79 -4.18 8.08 12.16
C CYS A 79 -3.38 8.69 13.33
N GLY A 80 -3.63 9.93 13.65
CA GLY A 80 -2.95 10.64 14.74
C GLY A 80 -2.08 11.77 14.22
N LEU A 81 -1.28 12.33 15.11
CA LEU A 81 -0.46 13.51 14.78
C LEU A 81 0.61 13.22 13.73
N GLY A 82 1.04 11.96 13.63
CA GLY A 82 2.04 11.57 12.64
C GLY A 82 1.49 11.20 11.29
N HIS A 83 0.20 11.37 11.07
CA HIS A 83 -0.49 11.00 9.84
C HIS A 83 0.21 11.52 8.56
N ARG A 84 0.66 12.75 8.59
CA ARG A 84 1.29 13.37 7.42
C ARG A 84 2.60 12.72 7.00
N ASN A 85 3.25 12.05 7.95
CA ASN A 85 4.53 11.40 7.70
C ASN A 85 4.37 9.92 7.36
N MET A 86 3.15 9.42 7.39
CA MET A 86 2.89 8.02 7.07
C MET A 86 2.74 7.83 5.59
N LYS A 87 3.85 7.57 4.92
CA LYS A 87 3.90 7.42 3.47
C LYS A 87 4.98 6.43 3.09
N GLY A 88 4.88 5.93 1.87
CA GLY A 88 5.86 5.02 1.32
C GLY A 88 5.93 5.15 -0.18
N THR A 89 6.71 4.29 -0.80
CA THR A 89 7.01 4.36 -2.22
C THR A 89 6.72 3.03 -2.90
N LEU A 90 6.06 3.10 -4.05
CA LEU A 90 5.87 1.96 -4.94
C LEU A 90 6.73 2.20 -6.19
N VAL A 91 7.65 1.29 -6.46
CA VAL A 91 8.47 1.34 -7.66
C VAL A 91 7.98 0.26 -8.62
N VAL A 92 7.58 0.67 -9.81
CA VAL A 92 7.16 -0.24 -10.87
C VAL A 92 8.25 -0.21 -11.94
N GLU A 93 8.95 -1.32 -12.07
CA GLU A 93 10.05 -1.46 -13.04
C GLU A 93 9.53 -1.96 -14.38
N GLU A 94 10.15 -1.49 -15.42
CA GLU A 94 9.78 -1.95 -16.76
C GLU A 94 10.22 -3.37 -17.06
#